data_8b06ab71d8136d573e78b051b2202046
#
_entry.id   8b06ab71d8136d573e78b051b2202046
#
_cell.length_a   1.000
_cell.length_b   1.000
_cell.length_c   1.000
_cell.angle_alpha   90.00
_cell.angle_beta   90.00
_cell.angle_gamma   90.00
#
_symmetry.space_group_name_H-M   'P 1'
#
loop_
_entity.id
_entity.type
_entity.pdbx_description
1 polymer ?
#
loop_
_entity_poly.entity_id
_entity_poly.type
_entity_poly.pdbx_seq_one_letter_code
_entity_poly.pdbx_strand_id
1 'polypeptide(L)'
;NRVECARHKLKAKPVMRFTQFALTTLKEVPAEAEIVSHKLMLRAGLIRRLSSGLFTWMPLGLRVLRKVEKVVREEMDRAGALELLMPAVQPAELWQESGRWDKYGPLLLRMHDRHEREFCFGPTHEEVITDVARRELRSYKQLPVNYYQIQTKFRDEIRPRFGVMRSREFIMKDAYSFDIDKDGMRESYDRMHAAYTAIFERLGLTFRIVDADSGEIGGSRSQEFHVLADSGEDAIAYCDEDGYASNIETAATLPPAGERPAASEALEKFATPGVKTIDDLCKMLGIEASDTVKTLIVDGVDAPVALVLRGDHDLNAVKAQKLDGVASPLTMSDEATIRTANGASAGSLGPVGMPLRTYIDHAVGAMADFSCGANEDGFHIKGVNFGRDLPEPDTVDLRNVVAGDPTPGGKGTLSIARGIEVGHIFQLGSKYSEAMGATVQDENGQNRVMEMGCYGIGITRIVGAAIEQNHDDNGIIWPGPLAPFDVVIVPINMHRSDAVRDAAEALYAELNEAGCEVLLDDRDARPGVKFADAELIGIPHRVVIGDRGLAKGEFEYRHRRDSESRDLKREEVLELIKESAISS
;
A
#
# COMPACT_ATOMS: atom_id res chain seq x y z
N ASN A 1 -42.22 -34.39 17.87
CA ASN A 1 -42.93 -33.08 17.95
C ASN A 1 -42.47 -32.14 19.07
N ARG A 2 -41.38 -32.43 19.80
CA ARG A 2 -40.76 -31.48 20.76
C ARG A 2 -39.36 -31.02 20.34
N VAL A 3 -38.81 -31.57 19.29
CA VAL A 3 -37.45 -31.24 18.79
C VAL A 3 -37.48 -30.20 17.66
N GLU A 4 -38.60 -30.02 16.95
CA GLU A 4 -38.74 -29.00 15.89
C GLU A 4 -39.01 -27.60 16.39
N CYS A 5 -39.55 -27.43 17.62
CA CYS A 5 -39.84 -26.11 18.19
C CYS A 5 -38.60 -25.41 18.78
N ALA A 6 -37.48 -26.09 18.95
CA ALA A 6 -36.24 -25.51 19.51
C ALA A 6 -35.29 -24.94 18.45
N ARG A 7 -35.47 -25.23 17.16
CA ARG A 7 -34.57 -24.77 16.07
C ARG A 7 -34.86 -23.36 15.55
N HIS A 8 -35.96 -22.73 15.93
CA HIS A 8 -36.33 -21.37 15.48
C HIS A 8 -36.05 -20.25 16.50
N LYS A 9 -35.44 -20.55 17.65
CA LYS A 9 -35.18 -19.53 18.69
C LYS A 9 -33.72 -19.07 18.86
N LEU A 10 -32.83 -19.40 17.94
CA LEU A 10 -31.41 -19.03 18.04
C LEU A 10 -30.91 -18.25 16.83
N LYS A 11 -31.53 -17.09 16.54
CA LYS A 11 -30.91 -16.00 15.77
C LYS A 11 -31.43 -14.63 16.25
N ALA A 12 -31.47 -14.40 17.55
CA ALA A 12 -31.51 -13.03 18.01
C ALA A 12 -30.12 -12.42 17.72
N LYS A 13 -30.02 -11.54 16.72
CA LYS A 13 -28.83 -10.71 16.55
C LYS A 13 -28.55 -10.02 17.90
N PRO A 14 -27.30 -9.91 18.38
CA PRO A 14 -27.01 -9.23 19.62
C PRO A 14 -27.56 -7.81 19.56
N VAL A 15 -28.28 -7.42 20.62
CA VAL A 15 -28.84 -6.06 20.74
C VAL A 15 -27.66 -5.08 20.82
N MET A 16 -27.51 -4.21 19.82
CA MET A 16 -26.43 -3.23 19.73
C MET A 16 -26.89 -1.88 20.27
N ARG A 17 -26.65 -1.66 21.57
CA ARG A 17 -26.89 -0.39 22.25
C ARG A 17 -25.58 0.28 22.58
N PHE A 18 -25.53 1.59 22.46
CA PHE A 18 -24.31 2.35 22.70
C PHE A 18 -23.78 2.13 24.13
N THR A 19 -24.68 2.07 25.14
CA THR A 19 -24.30 1.80 26.53
C THR A 19 -23.71 0.40 26.75
N GLN A 20 -23.99 -0.56 25.88
CA GLN A 20 -23.55 -1.95 26.00
C GLN A 20 -22.41 -2.29 25.04
N PHE A 21 -22.09 -1.40 24.10
CA PHE A 21 -21.09 -1.67 23.06
C PHE A 21 -19.66 -1.32 23.48
N ALA A 22 -19.45 -0.80 24.68
CA ALA A 22 -18.15 -0.37 25.20
C ALA A 22 -17.39 0.60 24.27
N LEU A 23 -18.12 1.48 23.58
CA LEU A 23 -17.59 2.46 22.65
C LEU A 23 -17.19 3.75 23.39
N THR A 24 -15.95 4.17 23.23
CA THR A 24 -15.44 5.42 23.79
C THR A 24 -14.78 6.23 22.71
N THR A 25 -15.33 7.41 22.42
CA THR A 25 -14.76 8.40 21.50
C THR A 25 -13.85 9.36 22.24
N LEU A 26 -12.91 9.98 21.52
CA LEU A 26 -12.01 11.01 22.04
C LEU A 26 -12.30 12.35 21.35
N LYS A 27 -12.39 13.42 22.15
CA LYS A 27 -12.56 14.79 21.60
C LYS A 27 -11.27 15.31 20.98
N GLU A 28 -10.15 15.08 21.67
CA GLU A 28 -8.86 15.58 21.25
C GLU A 28 -8.12 14.54 20.39
N VAL A 29 -7.26 15.05 19.52
CA VAL A 29 -6.37 14.23 18.70
C VAL A 29 -5.17 13.83 19.56
N PRO A 30 -4.86 12.53 19.70
CA PRO A 30 -3.63 12.10 20.35
C PRO A 30 -2.39 12.68 19.64
N ALA A 31 -1.41 13.17 20.43
CA ALA A 31 -0.23 13.87 19.92
C ALA A 31 0.64 13.03 18.97
N GLU A 32 0.57 11.70 19.10
CA GLU A 32 1.32 10.75 18.27
C GLU A 32 0.66 10.46 16.92
N ALA A 33 -0.55 10.94 16.68
CA ALA A 33 -1.27 10.66 15.43
C ALA A 33 -0.96 11.73 14.37
N GLU A 34 -0.33 11.31 13.28
CA GLU A 34 0.13 12.21 12.22
C GLU A 34 -0.89 12.35 11.09
N ILE A 35 -1.29 11.24 10.46
CA ILE A 35 -2.21 11.22 9.32
C ILE A 35 -3.68 11.12 9.75
N VAL A 36 -4.59 11.42 8.84
CA VAL A 36 -6.03 11.51 9.11
C VAL A 36 -6.61 10.19 9.60
N SER A 37 -6.30 9.08 8.93
CA SER A 37 -6.79 7.76 9.35
C SER A 37 -6.37 7.40 10.76
N HIS A 38 -5.10 7.63 11.13
CA HIS A 38 -4.61 7.36 12.48
C HIS A 38 -5.36 8.20 13.52
N LYS A 39 -5.54 9.51 13.26
CA LYS A 39 -6.31 10.42 14.11
C LYS A 39 -7.76 9.94 14.31
N LEU A 40 -8.44 9.65 13.22
CA LEU A 40 -9.85 9.27 13.24
C LEU A 40 -10.06 7.87 13.85
N MET A 41 -9.20 6.89 13.57
CA MET A 41 -9.29 5.56 14.17
C MET A 41 -9.15 5.58 15.69
N LEU A 42 -8.24 6.40 16.22
CA LEU A 42 -8.08 6.59 17.66
C LEU A 42 -9.26 7.35 18.27
N ARG A 43 -9.70 8.46 17.65
CA ARG A 43 -10.81 9.28 18.13
C ARG A 43 -12.14 8.55 18.11
N ALA A 44 -12.46 7.86 17.02
CA ALA A 44 -13.69 7.10 16.87
C ALA A 44 -13.73 5.80 17.68
N GLY A 45 -12.63 5.40 18.30
CA GLY A 45 -12.58 4.19 19.11
C GLY A 45 -12.48 2.89 18.32
N LEU A 46 -11.89 2.92 17.11
CA LEU A 46 -11.63 1.71 16.33
C LEU A 46 -10.42 0.94 16.86
N ILE A 47 -9.38 1.68 17.27
CA ILE A 47 -8.14 1.10 17.80
C ILE A 47 -7.70 1.80 19.09
N ARG A 48 -6.82 1.11 19.83
CA ARG A 48 -6.04 1.68 20.94
C ARG A 48 -4.59 1.24 20.80
N ARG A 49 -3.67 2.18 21.02
CA ARG A 49 -2.24 1.89 21.00
C ARG A 49 -1.84 1.10 22.24
N LEU A 50 -1.16 -0.03 22.05
CA LEU A 50 -0.52 -0.79 23.10
C LEU A 50 0.94 -0.38 23.25
N SER A 51 1.66 -0.34 22.10
CA SER A 51 3.06 0.06 22.00
C SER A 51 3.32 0.63 20.60
N SER A 52 4.55 1.02 20.31
CA SER A 52 4.94 1.49 18.98
C SER A 52 4.67 0.42 17.92
N GLY A 53 3.80 0.70 16.95
CA GLY A 53 3.40 -0.24 15.89
C GLY A 53 2.53 -1.42 16.35
N LEU A 54 2.02 -1.41 17.58
CA LEU A 54 1.13 -2.45 18.12
C LEU A 54 -0.19 -1.83 18.57
N PHE A 55 -1.31 -2.31 18.01
CA PHE A 55 -2.64 -1.77 18.26
C PHE A 55 -3.64 -2.85 18.66
N THR A 56 -4.47 -2.53 19.65
CA THR A 56 -5.66 -3.32 19.98
C THR A 56 -6.81 -2.84 19.10
N TRP A 57 -7.41 -3.73 18.35
CA TRP A 57 -8.65 -3.47 17.60
C TRP A 57 -9.83 -3.56 18.55
N MET A 58 -10.49 -2.43 18.77
CA MET A 58 -11.65 -2.33 19.64
C MET A 58 -12.91 -2.92 18.97
N PRO A 59 -13.99 -3.18 19.70
CA PRO A 59 -15.18 -3.81 19.12
C PRO A 59 -15.69 -3.14 17.83
N LEU A 60 -15.66 -1.80 17.76
CA LEU A 60 -16.07 -1.05 16.58
C LEU A 60 -15.12 -1.29 15.41
N GLY A 61 -13.80 -1.19 15.64
CA GLY A 61 -12.80 -1.43 14.60
C GLY A 61 -12.79 -2.88 14.11
N LEU A 62 -13.00 -3.83 15.04
CA LEU A 62 -13.10 -5.25 14.68
C LEU A 62 -14.30 -5.55 13.78
N ARG A 63 -15.43 -4.83 13.93
CA ARG A 63 -16.57 -4.95 13.01
C ARG A 63 -16.18 -4.56 11.58
N VAL A 64 -15.52 -3.42 11.41
CA VAL A 64 -15.03 -2.96 10.10
C VAL A 64 -14.04 -3.98 9.52
N LEU A 65 -13.08 -4.42 10.33
CA LEU A 65 -12.08 -5.41 9.91
C LEU A 65 -12.74 -6.70 9.41
N ARG A 66 -13.76 -7.21 10.11
CA ARG A 66 -14.52 -8.42 9.71
C ARG A 66 -15.30 -8.23 8.41
N LYS A 67 -15.76 -7.02 8.11
CA LYS A 67 -16.40 -6.71 6.81
C LYS A 67 -15.37 -6.78 5.68
N VAL A 68 -14.17 -6.23 5.87
CA VAL A 68 -13.06 -6.39 4.90
C VAL A 68 -12.75 -7.87 4.69
N GLU A 69 -12.53 -8.63 5.77
CA GLU A 69 -12.26 -10.07 5.70
C GLU A 69 -13.36 -10.85 4.98
N LYS A 70 -14.63 -10.48 5.17
CA LYS A 70 -15.77 -11.13 4.52
C LYS A 70 -15.71 -10.94 2.99
N VAL A 71 -15.55 -9.70 2.52
CA VAL A 71 -15.43 -9.42 1.08
C VAL A 71 -14.25 -10.17 0.47
N VAL A 72 -13.12 -10.16 1.15
CA VAL A 72 -11.90 -10.85 0.69
C VAL A 72 -12.16 -12.37 0.58
N ARG A 73 -12.76 -13.01 1.59
CA ARG A 73 -13.08 -14.47 1.52
C ARG A 73 -14.00 -14.78 0.36
N GLU A 74 -15.08 -14.01 0.21
CA GLU A 74 -16.06 -14.24 -0.84
C GLU A 74 -15.45 -14.19 -2.24
N GLU A 75 -14.52 -13.25 -2.50
CA GLU A 75 -13.84 -13.18 -3.79
C GLU A 75 -12.75 -14.25 -3.97
N MET A 76 -12.03 -14.58 -2.90
CA MET A 76 -11.06 -15.69 -2.95
C MET A 76 -11.75 -17.03 -3.21
N ASP A 77 -12.87 -17.29 -2.53
CA ASP A 77 -13.67 -18.51 -2.74
C ASP A 77 -14.25 -18.54 -4.16
N ARG A 78 -14.74 -17.40 -4.69
CA ARG A 78 -15.23 -17.28 -6.07
C ARG A 78 -14.13 -17.54 -7.10
N ALA A 79 -12.89 -17.15 -6.79
CA ALA A 79 -11.73 -17.44 -7.62
C ALA A 79 -11.23 -18.90 -7.50
N GLY A 80 -11.87 -19.73 -6.65
CA GLY A 80 -11.55 -21.14 -6.45
C GLY A 80 -10.36 -21.38 -5.52
N ALA A 81 -9.93 -20.39 -4.73
CA ALA A 81 -8.89 -20.57 -3.74
C ALA A 81 -9.42 -21.29 -2.48
N LEU A 82 -8.56 -22.02 -1.79
CA LEU A 82 -8.90 -22.83 -0.63
C LEU A 82 -8.33 -22.21 0.65
N GLU A 83 -9.21 -21.88 1.61
CA GLU A 83 -8.77 -21.32 2.90
C GLU A 83 -8.11 -22.40 3.77
N LEU A 84 -6.94 -22.08 4.32
CA LEU A 84 -6.27 -22.88 5.34
C LEU A 84 -5.74 -21.94 6.45
N LEU A 85 -5.15 -22.47 7.51
CA LEU A 85 -4.51 -21.67 8.55
C LEU A 85 -3.17 -22.29 8.93
N MET A 86 -2.09 -21.57 8.67
CA MET A 86 -0.74 -22.00 8.98
C MET A 86 -0.26 -21.42 10.31
N PRO A 87 0.74 -22.03 10.97
CA PRO A 87 1.33 -21.47 12.19
C PRO A 87 1.96 -20.09 11.96
N ALA A 88 1.78 -19.16 12.89
CA ALA A 88 2.44 -17.86 12.86
C ALA A 88 3.93 -17.97 13.27
N VAL A 89 4.26 -18.90 14.20
CA VAL A 89 5.65 -19.20 14.58
C VAL A 89 6.19 -20.28 13.66
N GLN A 90 7.32 -20.02 13.04
CA GLN A 90 7.89 -20.83 11.97
C GLN A 90 9.29 -21.29 12.36
N PRO A 91 9.66 -22.56 12.10
CA PRO A 91 11.01 -23.06 12.38
C PRO A 91 12.03 -22.45 11.42
N ALA A 92 13.23 -22.13 11.94
CA ALA A 92 14.31 -21.52 11.18
C ALA A 92 14.77 -22.39 10.00
N GLU A 93 14.67 -23.71 10.12
CA GLU A 93 15.13 -24.68 9.12
C GLU A 93 14.45 -24.45 7.76
N LEU A 94 13.15 -24.08 7.72
CA LEU A 94 12.47 -23.78 6.46
C LEU A 94 13.02 -22.52 5.78
N TRP A 95 13.35 -21.50 6.56
CA TRP A 95 13.94 -20.26 6.10
C TRP A 95 15.40 -20.43 5.66
N GLN A 96 16.15 -21.32 6.33
CA GLN A 96 17.49 -21.72 5.94
C GLN A 96 17.46 -22.49 4.61
N GLU A 97 16.50 -23.40 4.45
CA GLU A 97 16.31 -24.18 3.22
C GLU A 97 16.02 -23.29 2.00
N SER A 98 15.19 -22.25 2.15
CA SER A 98 14.92 -21.25 1.10
C SER A 98 16.09 -20.27 0.88
N GLY A 99 17.06 -20.24 1.80
CA GLY A 99 18.18 -19.29 1.79
C GLY A 99 17.80 -17.86 2.22
N ARG A 100 16.61 -17.66 2.84
CA ARG A 100 16.13 -16.33 3.28
C ARG A 100 16.43 -16.01 4.75
N TRP A 101 16.84 -16.99 5.57
CA TRP A 101 17.11 -16.76 6.99
C TRP A 101 18.06 -15.58 7.23
N ASP A 102 19.17 -15.52 6.52
CA ASP A 102 20.16 -14.45 6.67
C ASP A 102 19.83 -13.22 5.82
N LYS A 103 19.23 -13.41 4.63
CA LYS A 103 18.97 -12.34 3.66
C LYS A 103 17.79 -11.43 4.05
N TYR A 104 16.79 -11.94 4.80
CA TYR A 104 15.60 -11.15 5.15
C TYR A 104 15.92 -9.96 6.08
N GLY A 105 17.07 -9.99 6.74
CA GLY A 105 17.55 -8.88 7.53
C GLY A 105 16.83 -8.68 8.88
N PRO A 106 16.86 -7.44 9.42
CA PRO A 106 16.37 -7.14 10.77
C PRO A 106 14.85 -7.12 10.91
N LEU A 107 14.11 -7.11 9.81
CA LEU A 107 12.63 -7.17 9.85
C LEU A 107 12.11 -8.53 10.33
N LEU A 108 12.93 -9.58 10.28
CA LEU A 108 12.59 -10.92 10.76
C LEU A 108 12.77 -10.99 12.27
N LEU A 109 11.65 -11.11 13.01
CA LEU A 109 11.68 -11.32 14.45
C LEU A 109 12.09 -12.76 14.76
N ARG A 110 13.35 -12.96 15.13
CA ARG A 110 13.92 -14.27 15.51
C ARG A 110 13.75 -14.52 16.99
N MET A 111 13.52 -15.77 17.35
CA MET A 111 13.34 -16.20 18.74
C MET A 111 13.85 -17.62 18.96
N HIS A 112 14.05 -18.00 20.21
CA HIS A 112 14.40 -19.36 20.60
C HIS A 112 13.28 -19.96 21.48
N ASP A 113 13.06 -21.26 21.33
CA ASP A 113 12.20 -21.97 22.26
C ASP A 113 12.98 -22.36 23.54
N ARG A 114 12.30 -23.03 24.49
CA ARG A 114 12.95 -23.50 25.74
C ARG A 114 14.07 -24.52 25.54
N HIS A 115 14.23 -25.05 24.34
CA HIS A 115 15.27 -26.00 23.95
C HIS A 115 16.34 -25.38 23.06
N GLU A 116 16.41 -24.03 23.04
CA GLU A 116 17.35 -23.24 22.23
C GLU A 116 17.23 -23.48 20.70
N ARG A 117 16.09 -23.98 20.23
CA ARG A 117 15.83 -24.10 18.80
C ARG A 117 15.37 -22.76 18.23
N GLU A 118 15.92 -22.43 17.07
CA GLU A 118 15.62 -21.17 16.39
C GLU A 118 14.26 -21.20 15.70
N PHE A 119 13.52 -20.12 15.85
CA PHE A 119 12.24 -19.85 15.20
C PHE A 119 12.17 -18.39 14.77
N CYS A 120 11.18 -18.06 13.93
CA CYS A 120 10.79 -16.67 13.71
C CYS A 120 9.27 -16.52 13.84
N PHE A 121 8.83 -15.29 14.09
CA PHE A 121 7.44 -14.93 13.87
C PHE A 121 7.26 -14.56 12.39
N GLY A 122 6.38 -15.26 11.68
CA GLY A 122 6.25 -15.18 10.23
C GLY A 122 5.87 -13.79 9.71
N PRO A 123 6.75 -13.11 8.98
CA PRO A 123 6.40 -11.89 8.24
C PRO A 123 5.65 -12.21 6.96
N THR A 124 5.74 -13.45 6.49
CA THR A 124 5.15 -14.05 5.30
C THR A 124 5.22 -15.58 5.42
N HIS A 125 4.65 -16.36 4.49
CA HIS A 125 4.53 -17.82 4.64
C HIS A 125 4.92 -18.64 3.39
N GLU A 126 5.75 -18.11 2.50
CA GLU A 126 6.21 -18.83 1.29
C GLU A 126 6.84 -20.18 1.66
N GLU A 127 7.69 -20.21 2.67
CA GLU A 127 8.38 -21.41 3.14
C GLU A 127 7.41 -22.46 3.70
N VAL A 128 6.48 -22.01 4.54
CA VAL A 128 5.52 -22.91 5.20
C VAL A 128 4.56 -23.53 4.18
N ILE A 129 4.04 -22.72 3.25
CA ILE A 129 3.11 -23.25 2.24
C ILE A 129 3.81 -24.16 1.23
N THR A 130 5.09 -23.89 0.92
CA THR A 130 5.90 -24.78 0.07
C THR A 130 6.13 -26.11 0.77
N ASP A 131 6.36 -26.12 2.09
CA ASP A 131 6.46 -27.36 2.87
C ASP A 131 5.14 -28.14 2.88
N VAL A 132 3.99 -27.47 2.99
CA VAL A 132 2.68 -28.09 2.86
C VAL A 132 2.52 -28.69 1.46
N ALA A 133 2.79 -27.93 0.42
CA ALA A 133 2.63 -28.36 -0.98
C ALA A 133 3.51 -29.58 -1.30
N ARG A 134 4.80 -29.59 -0.91
CA ARG A 134 5.70 -30.73 -1.17
C ARG A 134 5.29 -32.00 -0.43
N ARG A 135 4.52 -31.89 0.65
CA ARG A 135 4.02 -33.05 1.40
C ARG A 135 2.69 -33.58 0.87
N GLU A 136 1.81 -32.69 0.43
CA GLU A 136 0.43 -33.01 0.07
C GLU A 136 0.21 -33.22 -1.44
N LEU A 137 0.97 -32.51 -2.30
CA LEU A 137 0.82 -32.58 -3.75
C LEU A 137 1.78 -33.64 -4.33
N ARG A 138 1.24 -34.57 -5.11
CA ARG A 138 1.99 -35.70 -5.67
C ARG A 138 1.88 -35.81 -7.18
N SER A 139 0.83 -35.28 -7.75
CA SER A 139 0.47 -35.46 -9.16
C SER A 139 0.02 -34.16 -9.79
N TYR A 140 0.39 -33.93 -11.04
CA TYR A 140 -0.09 -32.80 -11.85
C TYR A 140 -1.63 -32.66 -11.88
N LYS A 141 -2.36 -33.77 -11.65
CA LYS A 141 -3.84 -33.76 -11.59
C LYS A 141 -4.40 -32.97 -10.41
N GLN A 142 -3.57 -32.65 -9.41
CA GLN A 142 -3.95 -31.83 -8.27
C GLN A 142 -3.71 -30.34 -8.53
N LEU A 143 -3.10 -30.00 -9.67
CA LEU A 143 -2.78 -28.63 -10.09
C LEU A 143 -3.75 -28.15 -11.19
N PRO A 144 -4.03 -26.85 -11.31
CA PRO A 144 -3.56 -25.79 -10.39
C PRO A 144 -4.27 -25.85 -9.06
N VAL A 145 -3.60 -25.40 -8.00
CA VAL A 145 -4.22 -25.20 -6.69
C VAL A 145 -3.77 -23.87 -6.10
N ASN A 146 -4.68 -23.18 -5.44
CA ASN A 146 -4.40 -21.92 -4.75
C ASN A 146 -4.86 -22.05 -3.29
N TYR A 147 -3.94 -21.88 -2.35
CA TYR A 147 -4.22 -21.85 -0.93
C TYR A 147 -4.13 -20.43 -0.40
N TYR A 148 -5.03 -20.03 0.50
CA TYR A 148 -4.95 -18.73 1.16
C TYR A 148 -5.24 -18.81 2.66
N GLN A 149 -4.78 -17.82 3.39
CA GLN A 149 -5.13 -17.60 4.79
C GLN A 149 -5.38 -16.12 5.07
N ILE A 150 -6.07 -15.83 6.17
CA ILE A 150 -6.11 -14.51 6.81
C ILE A 150 -5.47 -14.68 8.18
N GLN A 151 -4.27 -14.14 8.34
CA GLN A 151 -3.40 -14.44 9.47
C GLN A 151 -2.63 -13.20 9.93
N THR A 152 -2.34 -13.13 11.23
CA THR A 152 -1.44 -12.15 11.82
C THR A 152 -0.01 -12.35 11.31
N LYS A 153 0.63 -11.24 10.91
CA LYS A 153 2.03 -11.15 10.52
C LYS A 153 2.75 -10.20 11.47
N PHE A 154 4.05 -10.39 11.59
CA PHE A 154 4.91 -9.49 12.32
C PHE A 154 6.14 -9.12 11.50
N ARG A 155 6.42 -7.82 11.40
CA ARG A 155 7.65 -7.28 10.83
C ARG A 155 8.27 -6.33 11.83
N ASP A 156 9.52 -6.54 12.19
CA ASP A 156 10.21 -5.73 13.19
C ASP A 156 10.65 -4.38 12.63
N GLU A 157 9.65 -3.58 12.23
CA GLU A 157 9.84 -2.25 11.67
C GLU A 157 10.62 -1.35 12.63
N ILE A 158 11.69 -0.74 12.13
CA ILE A 158 12.53 0.18 12.91
C ILE A 158 11.76 1.45 13.28
N ARG A 159 10.94 1.95 12.36
CA ARG A 159 10.15 3.18 12.52
C ARG A 159 8.70 2.94 12.12
N PRO A 160 7.91 2.24 12.96
CA PRO A 160 6.48 2.13 12.70
C PRO A 160 5.84 3.52 12.79
N ARG A 161 4.98 3.83 11.82
CA ARG A 161 4.36 5.15 11.68
C ARG A 161 2.98 5.05 11.04
N PHE A 162 2.22 6.13 11.10
CA PHE A 162 0.92 6.24 10.43
C PHE A 162 -0.11 5.19 10.90
N GLY A 163 -0.08 4.86 12.22
CA GLY A 163 -1.04 3.92 12.81
C GLY A 163 -0.95 2.52 12.20
N VAL A 164 -2.06 2.04 11.65
CA VAL A 164 -2.15 0.69 11.05
C VAL A 164 -1.58 0.60 9.64
N MET A 165 -1.14 1.72 9.04
CA MET A 165 -0.56 1.73 7.71
C MET A 165 0.82 1.04 7.67
N ARG A 166 1.66 1.33 8.67
CA ARG A 166 2.98 0.73 8.84
C ARG A 166 3.20 0.31 10.27
N SER A 167 2.41 -0.67 10.71
CA SER A 167 2.49 -1.30 12.02
C SER A 167 3.45 -2.48 12.01
N ARG A 168 3.92 -2.89 13.19
CA ARG A 168 4.77 -4.08 13.37
C ARG A 168 3.96 -5.36 13.30
N GLU A 169 2.78 -5.37 13.92
CA GLU A 169 1.82 -6.47 13.86
C GLU A 169 0.60 -6.03 13.04
N PHE A 170 0.18 -6.88 12.11
CA PHE A 170 -0.93 -6.60 11.19
C PHE A 170 -1.57 -7.89 10.68
N ILE A 171 -2.78 -7.79 10.16
CA ILE A 171 -3.48 -8.91 9.53
C ILE A 171 -3.33 -8.82 8.03
N MET A 172 -2.89 -9.91 7.42
CA MET A 172 -2.73 -10.06 5.97
C MET A 172 -3.56 -11.24 5.48
N LYS A 173 -4.21 -11.10 4.33
CA LYS A 173 -4.58 -12.23 3.50
C LYS A 173 -3.37 -12.52 2.60
N ASP A 174 -2.82 -13.68 2.74
CA ASP A 174 -1.77 -14.19 1.86
C ASP A 174 -2.25 -15.48 1.17
N ALA A 175 -2.05 -15.53 -0.15
CA ALA A 175 -2.41 -16.66 -0.99
C ALA A 175 -1.21 -17.10 -1.84
N TYR A 176 -1.21 -18.38 -2.21
CA TYR A 176 -0.11 -19.02 -2.91
C TYR A 176 -0.66 -20.01 -3.91
N SER A 177 -0.35 -19.82 -5.19
CA SER A 177 -0.68 -20.80 -6.21
C SER A 177 0.48 -21.74 -6.50
N PHE A 178 0.13 -22.97 -6.91
CA PHE A 178 1.06 -23.98 -7.41
C PHE A 178 0.53 -24.47 -8.75
N ASP A 179 1.40 -24.43 -9.75
CA ASP A 179 1.08 -24.70 -11.13
C ASP A 179 2.14 -25.66 -11.72
N ILE A 180 1.78 -26.39 -12.80
CA ILE A 180 2.68 -27.37 -13.41
C ILE A 180 3.78 -26.70 -14.24
N ASP A 181 3.49 -25.53 -14.77
CA ASP A 181 4.38 -24.77 -15.65
C ASP A 181 4.10 -23.25 -15.59
N LYS A 182 4.88 -22.50 -16.36
CA LYS A 182 4.79 -21.02 -16.39
C LYS A 182 3.48 -20.51 -16.98
N ASP A 183 2.87 -21.25 -17.90
CA ASP A 183 1.59 -20.84 -18.51
C ASP A 183 0.46 -21.00 -17.50
N GLY A 184 0.41 -22.12 -16.77
CA GLY A 184 -0.50 -22.29 -15.63
C GLY A 184 -0.33 -21.22 -14.55
N MET A 185 0.93 -20.88 -14.21
CA MET A 185 1.22 -19.80 -13.25
C MET A 185 0.67 -18.44 -13.74
N ARG A 186 0.78 -18.13 -15.04
CA ARG A 186 0.20 -16.90 -15.61
C ARG A 186 -1.32 -16.90 -15.49
N GLU A 187 -1.98 -18.00 -15.79
CA GLU A 187 -3.44 -18.12 -15.65
C GLU A 187 -3.88 -17.94 -14.19
N SER A 188 -3.14 -18.53 -13.23
CA SER A 188 -3.38 -18.36 -11.80
C SER A 188 -3.17 -16.90 -11.37
N TYR A 189 -2.14 -16.22 -11.89
CA TYR A 189 -1.87 -14.81 -11.66
C TYR A 189 -3.01 -13.94 -12.18
N ASP A 190 -3.45 -14.15 -13.42
CA ASP A 190 -4.53 -13.37 -14.03
C ASP A 190 -5.86 -13.54 -13.28
N ARG A 191 -6.12 -14.74 -12.77
CA ARG A 191 -7.27 -15.04 -11.90
C ARG A 191 -7.22 -14.27 -10.59
N MET A 192 -6.04 -14.18 -9.97
CA MET A 192 -5.84 -13.40 -8.75
C MET A 192 -5.88 -11.89 -9.00
N HIS A 193 -5.37 -11.41 -10.14
CA HIS A 193 -5.51 -10.03 -10.57
C HIS A 193 -7.00 -9.63 -10.66
N ALA A 194 -7.82 -10.44 -11.30
CA ALA A 194 -9.27 -10.21 -11.40
C ALA A 194 -9.96 -10.25 -10.02
N ALA A 195 -9.61 -11.20 -9.15
CA ALA A 195 -10.17 -11.29 -7.81
C ALA A 195 -9.82 -10.07 -6.94
N TYR A 196 -8.59 -9.55 -7.02
CA TYR A 196 -8.17 -8.36 -6.29
C TYR A 196 -8.89 -7.10 -6.79
N THR A 197 -9.02 -6.96 -8.10
CA THR A 197 -9.82 -5.88 -8.71
C THR A 197 -11.24 -5.88 -8.15
N ALA A 198 -11.91 -7.04 -8.16
CA ALA A 198 -13.25 -7.19 -7.61
C ALA A 198 -13.33 -6.90 -6.10
N ILE A 199 -12.31 -7.29 -5.31
CA ILE A 199 -12.24 -6.98 -3.88
C ILE A 199 -12.24 -5.47 -3.65
N PHE A 200 -11.34 -4.74 -4.30
CA PHE A 200 -11.21 -3.30 -4.06
C PHE A 200 -12.38 -2.49 -4.61
N GLU A 201 -12.96 -2.90 -5.74
CA GLU A 201 -14.20 -2.33 -6.28
C GLU A 201 -15.38 -2.53 -5.30
N ARG A 202 -15.57 -3.76 -4.80
CA ARG A 202 -16.62 -4.07 -3.83
C ARG A 202 -16.44 -3.33 -2.49
N LEU A 203 -15.21 -3.04 -2.10
CA LEU A 203 -14.92 -2.22 -0.91
C LEU A 203 -15.15 -0.72 -1.16
N GLY A 204 -15.47 -0.31 -2.40
CA GLY A 204 -15.75 1.08 -2.78
C GLY A 204 -14.49 1.96 -2.75
N LEU A 205 -13.33 1.41 -3.07
CA LEU A 205 -12.06 2.12 -3.07
C LEU A 205 -11.67 2.58 -4.47
N THR A 206 -11.15 3.78 -4.58
CA THR A 206 -10.50 4.28 -5.81
C THR A 206 -9.04 3.87 -5.78
N PHE A 207 -8.62 3.06 -6.74
CA PHE A 207 -7.27 2.50 -6.77
C PHE A 207 -6.66 2.48 -8.16
N ARG A 208 -5.35 2.28 -8.22
CA ARG A 208 -4.58 2.01 -9.45
C ARG A 208 -3.80 0.71 -9.27
N ILE A 209 -3.68 -0.03 -10.37
CA ILE A 209 -2.81 -1.21 -10.45
C ILE A 209 -1.56 -0.77 -11.17
N VAL A 210 -0.40 -0.98 -10.56
CA VAL A 210 0.88 -0.51 -11.07
C VAL A 210 1.88 -1.64 -11.18
N ASP A 211 2.72 -1.62 -12.20
CA ASP A 211 3.87 -2.51 -12.28
C ASP A 211 4.90 -2.13 -11.22
N ALA A 212 5.46 -3.13 -10.54
CA ALA A 212 6.32 -2.94 -9.39
C ALA A 212 7.56 -3.85 -9.43
N ASP A 213 8.56 -3.53 -8.62
CA ASP A 213 9.71 -4.41 -8.40
C ASP A 213 9.33 -5.56 -7.45
N SER A 214 9.82 -6.76 -7.71
CA SER A 214 9.51 -7.94 -6.88
C SER A 214 10.30 -8.02 -5.58
N GLY A 215 11.31 -7.18 -5.40
CA GLY A 215 12.12 -7.05 -4.18
C GLY A 215 12.68 -8.37 -3.64
N GLU A 216 12.74 -8.49 -2.31
CA GLU A 216 13.25 -9.67 -1.60
C GLU A 216 12.39 -10.93 -1.79
N ILE A 217 11.12 -10.78 -2.12
CA ILE A 217 10.24 -11.92 -2.44
C ILE A 217 10.73 -12.58 -3.73
N GLY A 218 11.14 -11.78 -4.72
CA GLY A 218 11.64 -12.23 -6.01
C GLY A 218 10.51 -12.61 -6.97
N GLY A 219 10.90 -13.07 -8.15
CA GLY A 219 9.96 -13.41 -9.22
C GLY A 219 10.25 -12.64 -10.51
N SER A 220 9.46 -12.92 -11.54
CA SER A 220 9.64 -12.35 -12.89
C SER A 220 8.71 -11.17 -13.19
N ARG A 221 7.60 -11.04 -12.45
CA ARG A 221 6.60 -9.98 -12.60
C ARG A 221 5.89 -9.75 -11.27
N SER A 222 5.62 -8.48 -10.96
CA SER A 222 4.76 -8.14 -9.85
C SER A 222 3.93 -6.89 -10.16
N GLN A 223 2.75 -6.81 -9.53
CA GLN A 223 1.86 -5.65 -9.61
C GLN A 223 1.29 -5.32 -8.23
N GLU A 224 1.26 -4.03 -7.94
CA GLU A 224 0.72 -3.48 -6.71
C GLU A 224 -0.64 -2.82 -6.95
N PHE A 225 -1.52 -2.94 -5.96
CA PHE A 225 -2.80 -2.24 -5.92
C PHE A 225 -2.68 -1.09 -4.93
N HIS A 226 -2.72 0.14 -5.44
CA HIS A 226 -2.57 1.36 -4.67
C HIS A 226 -3.89 2.11 -4.54
N VAL A 227 -4.35 2.30 -3.31
CA VAL A 227 -5.44 3.22 -3.00
C VAL A 227 -4.90 4.64 -3.09
N LEU A 228 -5.53 5.49 -3.90
CA LEU A 228 -5.09 6.87 -4.11
C LEU A 228 -5.41 7.72 -2.88
N ALA A 229 -4.39 8.30 -2.27
CA ALA A 229 -4.52 9.21 -1.13
C ALA A 229 -3.27 10.09 -0.99
N ASP A 230 -3.42 11.35 -0.64
CA ASP A 230 -2.30 12.30 -0.49
C ASP A 230 -1.29 11.87 0.60
N SER A 231 -1.76 11.13 1.60
CA SER A 231 -0.94 10.54 2.67
C SER A 231 -0.21 9.25 2.26
N GLY A 232 -0.36 8.79 1.01
CA GLY A 232 0.32 7.60 0.50
C GLY A 232 1.84 7.70 0.59
N GLU A 233 2.51 6.59 0.96
CA GLU A 233 3.97 6.55 1.05
C GLU A 233 4.63 6.44 -0.33
N ASP A 234 3.97 5.77 -1.28
CA ASP A 234 4.52 5.48 -2.59
C ASP A 234 4.10 6.53 -3.63
N ALA A 235 5.02 6.89 -4.49
CA ALA A 235 4.73 7.69 -5.66
C ALA A 235 4.46 6.77 -6.85
N ILE A 236 3.35 6.99 -7.53
CA ILE A 236 2.95 6.24 -8.73
C ILE A 236 2.87 7.17 -9.93
N ALA A 237 3.47 6.74 -11.03
CA ALA A 237 3.40 7.39 -12.32
C ALA A 237 2.29 6.76 -13.16
N TYR A 238 1.39 7.55 -13.71
CA TYR A 238 0.29 7.04 -14.52
C TYR A 238 -0.10 7.99 -15.65
N CYS A 239 -0.76 7.45 -16.66
CA CYS A 239 -1.39 8.20 -17.72
C CYS A 239 -2.76 7.58 -18.06
N ASP A 240 -3.82 8.39 -18.04
CA ASP A 240 -5.17 7.92 -18.36
C ASP A 240 -5.39 7.71 -19.88
N GLU A 241 -4.56 8.31 -20.73
CA GLU A 241 -4.72 8.24 -22.19
C GLU A 241 -4.32 6.88 -22.78
N ASP A 242 -3.28 6.25 -22.23
CA ASP A 242 -2.79 4.94 -22.68
C ASP A 242 -2.93 3.83 -21.63
N GLY A 243 -3.44 4.17 -20.45
CA GLY A 243 -3.62 3.22 -19.34
C GLY A 243 -2.32 2.81 -18.65
N TYR A 244 -1.21 3.48 -18.92
CA TYR A 244 0.06 3.22 -18.26
C TYR A 244 -0.02 3.55 -16.77
N ALA A 245 0.46 2.64 -15.92
CA ALA A 245 0.66 2.90 -14.50
C ALA A 245 1.82 2.05 -13.97
N SER A 246 2.71 2.68 -13.21
CA SER A 246 3.89 2.03 -12.62
C SER A 246 4.30 2.71 -11.32
N ASN A 247 4.87 1.96 -10.40
CA ASN A 247 5.57 2.55 -9.26
C ASN A 247 6.75 3.40 -9.81
N ILE A 248 7.00 4.56 -9.20
CA ILE A 248 8.07 5.48 -9.67
C ILE A 248 9.45 4.79 -9.73
N GLU A 249 9.66 3.76 -8.90
CA GLU A 249 10.91 3.00 -8.85
C GLU A 249 11.13 2.16 -10.13
N THR A 250 10.06 1.77 -10.81
CA THR A 250 10.11 0.93 -12.02
C THR A 250 9.67 1.66 -13.28
N ALA A 251 9.03 2.82 -13.14
CA ALA A 251 8.57 3.61 -14.27
C ALA A 251 9.72 4.01 -15.21
N ALA A 252 9.65 3.59 -16.48
CA ALA A 252 10.70 3.86 -17.45
C ALA A 252 10.69 5.31 -17.93
N THR A 253 11.89 5.89 -18.12
CA THR A 253 12.07 7.16 -18.83
C THR A 253 12.46 6.90 -20.28
N LEU A 254 11.95 7.72 -21.18
CA LEU A 254 12.34 7.68 -22.60
C LEU A 254 13.42 8.72 -22.89
N PRO A 255 14.30 8.45 -23.87
CA PRO A 255 15.15 9.51 -24.40
C PRO A 255 14.29 10.68 -24.88
N PRO A 256 14.66 11.94 -24.56
CA PRO A 256 13.95 13.11 -25.05
C PRO A 256 13.82 13.10 -26.57
N ALA A 257 12.63 13.47 -27.07
CA ALA A 257 12.40 13.55 -28.50
C ALA A 257 13.12 14.77 -29.13
N GLY A 258 13.64 14.61 -30.33
CA GLY A 258 14.29 15.67 -31.08
C GLY A 258 15.82 15.57 -31.13
N GLU A 259 16.41 16.46 -31.87
CA GLU A 259 17.87 16.58 -31.99
C GLU A 259 18.42 17.44 -30.84
N ARG A 260 19.62 17.09 -30.34
CA ARG A 260 20.34 17.90 -29.35
C ARG A 260 20.61 19.30 -29.95
N PRO A 261 20.39 20.38 -29.15
CA PRO A 261 20.78 21.72 -29.59
C PRO A 261 22.27 21.79 -29.98
N ALA A 262 22.58 22.63 -30.96
CA ALA A 262 23.98 22.86 -31.36
C ALA A 262 24.73 23.59 -30.23
N ALA A 263 26.00 23.24 -30.04
CA ALA A 263 26.89 23.94 -29.10
C ALA A 263 27.01 25.42 -29.46
N SER A 264 26.72 26.31 -28.53
CA SER A 264 26.76 27.77 -28.68
C SER A 264 27.77 28.46 -27.79
N GLU A 265 28.15 27.81 -26.69
CA GLU A 265 29.08 28.34 -25.70
C GLU A 265 30.47 27.70 -25.76
N ALA A 266 31.49 28.49 -25.39
CA ALA A 266 32.83 27.97 -25.23
C ALA A 266 32.94 27.25 -23.89
N LEU A 267 33.77 26.22 -23.84
CA LEU A 267 34.13 25.56 -22.58
C LEU A 267 34.92 26.53 -21.70
N GLU A 268 34.42 26.80 -20.50
CA GLU A 268 35.06 27.67 -19.52
C GLU A 268 35.10 27.05 -18.15
N LYS A 269 36.30 26.95 -17.57
CA LYS A 269 36.50 26.55 -16.17
C LYS A 269 36.58 27.80 -15.29
N PHE A 270 35.84 27.79 -14.16
CA PHE A 270 35.76 28.91 -13.25
C PHE A 270 35.78 28.46 -11.77
N ALA A 271 36.23 29.35 -10.89
CA ALA A 271 36.31 29.07 -9.47
C ALA A 271 34.94 29.21 -8.78
N THR A 272 34.60 28.24 -7.95
CA THR A 272 33.36 28.16 -7.19
C THR A 272 33.63 27.80 -5.73
N PRO A 273 34.35 28.67 -4.98
CA PRO A 273 34.75 28.32 -3.62
C PRO A 273 33.51 28.13 -2.72
N GLY A 274 33.44 26.97 -2.05
CA GLY A 274 32.34 26.64 -1.12
C GLY A 274 31.06 26.16 -1.76
N VAL A 275 30.94 26.14 -3.09
CA VAL A 275 29.80 25.58 -3.82
C VAL A 275 29.91 24.06 -3.87
N LYS A 276 28.90 23.35 -3.36
CA LYS A 276 28.85 21.87 -3.32
C LYS A 276 27.52 21.27 -3.77
N THR A 277 26.49 22.08 -3.88
CA THR A 277 25.16 21.66 -4.28
C THR A 277 24.76 22.28 -5.61
N ILE A 278 23.83 21.65 -6.32
CA ILE A 278 23.23 22.21 -7.55
C ILE A 278 22.59 23.57 -7.24
N ASP A 279 21.86 23.69 -6.13
CA ASP A 279 21.20 24.95 -5.74
C ASP A 279 22.20 26.10 -5.54
N ASP A 280 23.37 25.84 -4.95
CA ASP A 280 24.40 26.86 -4.76
C ASP A 280 25.02 27.26 -6.11
N LEU A 281 25.23 26.29 -7.00
CA LEU A 281 25.73 26.55 -8.35
C LEU A 281 24.73 27.39 -9.17
N CYS A 282 23.45 27.02 -9.13
CA CYS A 282 22.38 27.77 -9.81
C CYS A 282 22.27 29.22 -9.30
N LYS A 283 22.33 29.43 -7.98
CA LYS A 283 22.32 30.79 -7.39
C LYS A 283 23.53 31.61 -7.82
N MET A 284 24.71 30.97 -7.89
CA MET A 284 25.94 31.67 -8.29
C MET A 284 25.95 32.07 -9.75
N LEU A 285 25.44 31.20 -10.63
CA LEU A 285 25.47 31.45 -12.09
C LEU A 285 24.21 32.15 -12.62
N GLY A 286 23.09 32.13 -11.85
CA GLY A 286 21.80 32.64 -12.32
C GLY A 286 21.16 31.76 -13.39
N ILE A 287 21.35 30.43 -13.30
CA ILE A 287 20.83 29.42 -14.21
C ILE A 287 19.86 28.48 -13.50
N GLU A 288 19.08 27.72 -14.26
CA GLU A 288 18.19 26.72 -13.73
C GLU A 288 18.93 25.38 -13.44
N ALA A 289 18.38 24.56 -12.55
CA ALA A 289 18.95 23.24 -12.27
C ALA A 289 18.96 22.32 -13.51
N SER A 290 18.03 22.52 -14.42
CA SER A 290 17.96 21.82 -15.71
C SER A 290 19.13 22.11 -16.66
N ASP A 291 19.88 23.22 -16.44
CA ASP A 291 21.08 23.59 -17.22
C ASP A 291 22.35 22.99 -16.62
N THR A 292 22.22 22.23 -15.55
CA THR A 292 23.35 21.65 -14.82
C THR A 292 23.33 20.12 -14.89
N VAL A 293 24.52 19.53 -14.68
CA VAL A 293 24.72 18.09 -14.62
C VAL A 293 25.45 17.74 -13.33
N LYS A 294 24.92 16.78 -12.59
CA LYS A 294 25.52 16.19 -11.38
C LYS A 294 26.10 14.81 -11.67
N THR A 295 27.27 14.53 -11.11
CA THR A 295 27.91 13.23 -11.16
C THR A 295 27.95 12.62 -9.77
N LEU A 296 27.39 11.41 -9.64
CA LEU A 296 27.38 10.64 -8.40
C LEU A 296 28.31 9.45 -8.55
N ILE A 297 29.11 9.16 -7.53
CA ILE A 297 29.97 7.97 -7.52
C ILE A 297 29.36 6.95 -6.54
N VAL A 298 29.14 5.74 -7.05
CA VAL A 298 28.54 4.62 -6.31
C VAL A 298 29.52 3.45 -6.25
N ASP A 299 29.36 2.59 -5.24
CA ASP A 299 30.13 1.39 -5.13
C ASP A 299 29.84 0.44 -6.29
N GLY A 300 30.87 -0.11 -6.87
CA GLY A 300 30.78 -1.11 -7.92
C GLY A 300 31.23 -2.47 -7.43
N VAL A 301 31.02 -3.50 -8.26
CA VAL A 301 31.44 -4.88 -7.97
C VAL A 301 32.95 -4.99 -7.84
N ASP A 302 33.69 -4.37 -8.76
CA ASP A 302 35.18 -4.42 -8.80
C ASP A 302 35.80 -3.04 -8.52
N ALA A 303 35.15 -1.95 -8.97
CA ALA A 303 35.61 -0.57 -8.84
C ALA A 303 34.43 0.39 -8.81
N PRO A 304 34.59 1.60 -8.23
CA PRO A 304 33.52 2.62 -8.23
C PRO A 304 33.03 2.97 -9.63
N VAL A 305 31.74 3.32 -9.73
CA VAL A 305 31.05 3.67 -10.98
C VAL A 305 30.49 5.09 -10.89
N ALA A 306 30.61 5.86 -11.95
CA ALA A 306 30.06 7.22 -12.05
C ALA A 306 28.67 7.18 -12.74
N LEU A 307 27.69 7.82 -12.10
CA LEU A 307 26.32 8.00 -12.61
C LEU A 307 26.08 9.49 -12.86
N VAL A 308 25.69 9.85 -14.07
CA VAL A 308 25.58 11.23 -14.53
C VAL A 308 24.11 11.57 -14.81
N LEU A 309 23.58 12.54 -14.08
CA LEU A 309 22.18 12.97 -14.18
C LEU A 309 22.08 14.48 -14.38
N ARG A 310 20.97 14.94 -14.96
CA ARG A 310 20.60 16.35 -15.00
C ARG A 310 20.39 16.86 -13.57
N GLY A 311 20.73 18.11 -13.29
CA GLY A 311 20.78 18.65 -11.93
C GLY A 311 19.46 18.57 -11.16
N ASP A 312 18.34 18.75 -11.83
CA ASP A 312 16.98 18.71 -11.28
C ASP A 312 16.40 17.29 -11.16
N HIS A 313 17.09 16.24 -11.64
CA HIS A 313 16.59 14.87 -11.61
C HIS A 313 17.16 14.06 -10.42
N ASP A 314 16.35 13.18 -9.85
CA ASP A 314 16.75 12.26 -8.78
C ASP A 314 17.16 10.89 -9.33
N LEU A 315 18.25 10.35 -8.76
CA LEU A 315 18.72 9.00 -9.09
C LEU A 315 17.67 7.96 -8.66
N ASN A 316 17.41 7.00 -9.54
CA ASN A 316 16.62 5.83 -9.25
C ASN A 316 17.54 4.66 -8.86
N ALA A 317 17.56 4.30 -7.59
CA ALA A 317 18.42 3.25 -7.07
C ALA A 317 18.10 1.87 -7.66
N VAL A 318 16.81 1.57 -7.89
CA VAL A 318 16.36 0.27 -8.44
C VAL A 318 16.84 0.08 -9.88
N LYS A 319 16.85 1.16 -10.68
CA LYS A 319 17.37 1.12 -12.05
C LYS A 319 18.91 1.04 -12.07
N ALA A 320 19.55 1.88 -11.25
CA ALA A 320 21.01 1.99 -11.23
C ALA A 320 21.70 0.68 -10.79
N GLN A 321 21.16 -0.02 -9.77
CA GLN A 321 21.75 -1.29 -9.30
C GLN A 321 21.62 -2.46 -10.30
N LYS A 322 20.84 -2.30 -11.37
CA LYS A 322 20.70 -3.28 -12.46
C LYS A 322 21.76 -3.10 -13.55
N LEU A 323 22.54 -2.00 -13.48
CA LEU A 323 23.60 -1.73 -14.44
C LEU A 323 24.82 -2.61 -14.17
N ASP A 324 25.47 -3.03 -15.26
CA ASP A 324 26.66 -3.86 -15.18
C ASP A 324 27.79 -3.14 -14.42
N GLY A 325 28.40 -3.84 -13.44
CA GLY A 325 29.48 -3.31 -12.61
C GLY A 325 29.02 -2.46 -11.41
N VAL A 326 27.74 -2.15 -11.23
CA VAL A 326 27.21 -1.48 -10.04
C VAL A 326 26.91 -2.50 -8.95
N ALA A 327 27.26 -2.19 -7.70
CA ALA A 327 26.96 -3.05 -6.57
C ALA A 327 25.46 -3.07 -6.23
N SER A 328 24.96 -4.21 -5.79
CA SER A 328 23.58 -4.36 -5.31
C SER A 328 23.60 -4.89 -3.86
N PRO A 329 22.95 -4.23 -2.90
CA PRO A 329 22.18 -2.97 -3.05
C PRO A 329 23.06 -1.76 -3.41
N LEU A 330 22.45 -0.77 -4.07
CA LEU A 330 23.14 0.47 -4.42
C LEU A 330 23.63 1.20 -3.17
N THR A 331 24.93 1.52 -3.13
CA THR A 331 25.55 2.29 -2.05
C THR A 331 26.33 3.47 -2.64
N MET A 332 26.15 4.66 -2.06
CA MET A 332 26.98 5.81 -2.43
C MET A 332 28.39 5.59 -1.87
N SER A 333 29.41 5.79 -2.71
CA SER A 333 30.79 5.67 -2.27
C SER A 333 31.16 6.74 -1.23
N ASP A 334 32.01 6.40 -0.30
CA ASP A 334 32.51 7.35 0.71
C ASP A 334 33.49 8.36 0.10
N GLU A 335 33.73 9.46 0.82
CA GLU A 335 34.58 10.56 0.38
C GLU A 335 36.04 10.13 0.11
N ALA A 336 36.55 9.14 0.86
CA ALA A 336 37.90 8.64 0.67
C ALA A 336 38.03 7.86 -0.64
N THR A 337 37.06 7.03 -0.94
CA THR A 337 36.92 6.30 -2.20
C THR A 337 36.77 7.24 -3.39
N ILE A 338 35.91 8.25 -3.28
CA ILE A 338 35.71 9.30 -4.31
C ILE A 338 37.02 10.01 -4.63
N ARG A 339 37.74 10.48 -3.60
CA ARG A 339 39.01 11.19 -3.77
C ARG A 339 40.11 10.30 -4.36
N THR A 340 40.17 9.04 -3.95
CA THR A 340 41.15 8.09 -4.50
C THR A 340 40.88 7.81 -5.98
N ALA A 341 39.61 7.70 -6.37
CA ALA A 341 39.18 7.36 -7.70
C ALA A 341 39.27 8.53 -8.71
N ASN A 342 39.00 9.78 -8.26
CA ASN A 342 38.88 10.94 -9.16
C ASN A 342 39.71 12.17 -8.75
N GLY A 343 40.31 12.20 -7.57
CA GLY A 343 41.17 13.30 -7.09
C GLY A 343 40.39 14.51 -6.52
N ALA A 344 39.07 14.55 -6.61
CA ALA A 344 38.21 15.62 -6.12
C ALA A 344 37.15 15.11 -5.13
N SER A 345 36.55 16.03 -4.37
CA SER A 345 35.45 15.71 -3.43
C SER A 345 34.09 15.72 -4.10
N ALA A 346 33.12 15.07 -3.45
CA ALA A 346 31.71 15.20 -3.81
C ALA A 346 31.31 16.70 -3.89
N GLY A 347 30.54 17.09 -4.91
CA GLY A 347 30.17 18.48 -5.18
C GLY A 347 31.08 19.20 -6.18
N SER A 348 32.25 18.64 -6.54
CA SER A 348 33.10 19.16 -7.61
C SER A 348 33.26 18.16 -8.77
N LEU A 349 32.47 17.08 -8.77
CA LEU A 349 32.55 16.00 -9.77
C LEU A 349 31.80 16.35 -11.04
N GLY A 350 32.38 15.97 -12.19
CA GLY A 350 31.78 16.13 -13.50
C GLY A 350 32.19 15.01 -14.46
N PRO A 351 31.49 14.84 -15.60
CA PRO A 351 31.79 13.78 -16.55
C PRO A 351 33.05 14.03 -17.37
N VAL A 352 33.51 15.29 -17.50
CA VAL A 352 34.68 15.62 -18.33
C VAL A 352 35.95 15.10 -17.70
N GLY A 353 36.64 14.18 -18.39
CA GLY A 353 37.87 13.57 -17.88
C GLY A 353 37.67 12.60 -16.72
N MET A 354 36.46 12.11 -16.49
CA MET A 354 36.15 11.10 -15.47
C MET A 354 36.86 9.78 -15.78
N PRO A 355 37.74 9.28 -14.88
CA PRO A 355 38.51 8.06 -15.14
C PRO A 355 37.74 6.75 -14.87
N LEU A 356 36.52 6.86 -14.34
CA LEU A 356 35.68 5.72 -13.97
C LEU A 356 34.75 5.30 -15.11
N ARG A 357 34.27 4.06 -15.03
CA ARG A 357 33.11 3.62 -15.83
C ARG A 357 31.95 4.57 -15.57
N THR A 358 31.41 5.15 -16.62
CA THR A 358 30.42 6.23 -16.52
C THR A 358 29.15 5.85 -17.26
N TYR A 359 28.02 5.97 -16.59
CA TYR A 359 26.67 5.87 -17.17
C TYR A 359 26.01 7.23 -17.22
N ILE A 360 25.42 7.57 -18.33
CA ILE A 360 24.83 8.89 -18.61
C ILE A 360 23.34 8.72 -18.83
N ASP A 361 22.55 9.47 -18.06
CA ASP A 361 21.08 9.47 -18.18
C ASP A 361 20.62 10.00 -19.54
N HIS A 362 19.47 9.49 -20.04
CA HIS A 362 18.87 9.92 -21.30
C HIS A 362 18.70 11.44 -21.40
N ALA A 363 18.28 12.10 -20.33
CA ALA A 363 18.07 13.55 -20.33
C ALA A 363 19.37 14.32 -20.50
N VAL A 364 20.47 13.85 -19.91
CA VAL A 364 21.80 14.48 -20.06
C VAL A 364 22.31 14.33 -21.49
N GLY A 365 22.08 13.16 -22.12
CA GLY A 365 22.47 12.93 -23.51
C GLY A 365 21.86 13.90 -24.51
N ALA A 366 20.72 14.52 -24.17
CA ALA A 366 20.05 15.52 -25.00
C ALA A 366 20.46 16.99 -24.71
N MET A 367 21.33 17.23 -23.71
CA MET A 367 21.76 18.58 -23.31
C MET A 367 22.90 19.11 -24.16
N ALA A 368 22.93 20.44 -24.33
CA ALA A 368 24.05 21.20 -24.85
C ALA A 368 24.43 22.32 -23.85
N ASP A 369 25.66 22.79 -23.91
CA ASP A 369 26.19 23.92 -23.14
C ASP A 369 25.96 23.84 -21.62
N PHE A 370 25.94 22.62 -21.06
CA PHE A 370 25.63 22.40 -19.65
C PHE A 370 26.79 22.73 -18.70
N SER A 371 26.45 23.00 -17.44
CA SER A 371 27.41 23.25 -16.37
C SER A 371 27.56 22.03 -15.47
N CYS A 372 28.80 21.69 -15.04
CA CYS A 372 29.09 20.58 -14.15
C CYS A 372 30.36 20.82 -13.33
N GLY A 373 30.67 19.92 -12.38
CA GLY A 373 31.95 19.94 -11.66
C GLY A 373 33.16 19.75 -12.58
N ALA A 374 34.29 20.30 -12.17
CA ALA A 374 35.54 20.29 -12.93
C ALA A 374 36.49 19.13 -12.55
N ASN A 375 36.08 18.20 -11.69
CA ASN A 375 36.93 17.19 -11.07
C ASN A 375 38.13 17.79 -10.31
N GLU A 376 37.96 19.02 -9.81
CA GLU A 376 38.91 19.76 -9.00
C GLU A 376 38.16 20.54 -7.92
N ASP A 377 38.57 20.40 -6.66
CA ASP A 377 37.90 21.02 -5.52
C ASP A 377 37.76 22.54 -5.69
N GLY A 378 36.52 23.03 -5.59
CA GLY A 378 36.18 24.43 -5.72
C GLY A 378 36.18 24.97 -7.14
N PHE A 379 36.08 24.12 -8.16
CA PHE A 379 35.95 24.51 -9.56
C PHE A 379 34.79 23.79 -10.27
N HIS A 380 34.14 24.53 -11.16
CA HIS A 380 33.14 24.02 -12.11
C HIS A 380 33.50 24.39 -13.54
N ILE A 381 32.81 23.76 -14.49
CA ILE A 381 32.95 24.02 -15.94
C ILE A 381 31.55 24.33 -16.48
N LYS A 382 31.44 25.34 -17.36
CA LYS A 382 30.23 25.63 -18.14
C LYS A 382 30.49 25.47 -19.65
N GLY A 383 29.43 25.43 -20.44
CA GLY A 383 29.50 25.29 -21.89
C GLY A 383 29.98 23.92 -22.34
N VAL A 384 29.71 22.86 -21.55
CA VAL A 384 30.14 21.49 -21.86
C VAL A 384 29.23 20.87 -22.93
N ASN A 385 29.84 20.24 -23.92
CA ASN A 385 29.13 19.62 -25.06
C ASN A 385 29.70 18.24 -25.40
N PHE A 386 28.81 17.32 -25.72
CA PHE A 386 29.17 16.03 -26.33
C PHE A 386 29.68 16.22 -27.75
N GLY A 387 30.57 15.36 -28.21
CA GLY A 387 31.22 15.45 -29.52
C GLY A 387 32.39 16.44 -29.56
N ARG A 388 32.48 17.39 -28.61
CA ARG A 388 33.58 18.35 -28.48
C ARG A 388 34.44 18.09 -27.24
N ASP A 389 33.82 18.05 -26.05
CA ASP A 389 34.49 17.97 -24.75
C ASP A 389 34.37 16.56 -24.11
N LEU A 390 33.36 15.84 -24.54
CA LEU A 390 33.03 14.46 -24.18
C LEU A 390 32.73 13.65 -25.44
N PRO A 391 32.98 12.33 -25.45
CA PRO A 391 32.50 11.45 -26.53
C PRO A 391 30.96 11.45 -26.56
N GLU A 392 30.38 11.10 -27.71
CA GLU A 392 28.94 10.87 -27.83
C GLU A 392 28.53 9.75 -26.85
N PRO A 393 27.47 9.95 -26.03
CA PRO A 393 27.14 9.00 -24.99
C PRO A 393 26.21 7.88 -25.47
N ASP A 394 26.48 6.66 -25.02
CA ASP A 394 25.44 5.65 -24.90
C ASP A 394 24.63 5.97 -23.63
N THR A 395 23.38 6.34 -23.80
CA THR A 395 22.54 6.79 -22.68
C THR A 395 21.72 5.66 -22.09
N VAL A 396 21.43 5.75 -20.78
CA VAL A 396 20.65 4.77 -20.04
C VAL A 396 19.58 5.47 -19.20
N ASP A 397 18.58 4.71 -18.76
CA ASP A 397 17.55 5.19 -17.83
C ASP A 397 18.05 5.10 -16.39
N LEU A 398 18.35 6.25 -15.77
CA LEU A 398 18.93 6.34 -14.42
C LEU A 398 18.04 7.06 -13.41
N ARG A 399 17.04 7.80 -13.85
CA ARG A 399 16.32 8.73 -12.99
C ARG A 399 14.91 8.25 -12.65
N ASN A 400 14.35 8.81 -11.60
CA ASN A 400 12.92 8.77 -11.40
C ASN A 400 12.20 9.55 -12.51
N VAL A 401 11.02 9.06 -12.92
CA VAL A 401 10.14 9.83 -13.80
C VAL A 401 9.60 11.05 -13.05
N VAL A 402 9.24 12.09 -13.78
CA VAL A 402 8.60 13.30 -13.26
C VAL A 402 7.29 13.57 -14.00
N ALA A 403 6.40 14.36 -13.40
CA ALA A 403 5.18 14.78 -14.06
C ALA A 403 5.50 15.51 -15.37
N GLY A 404 4.79 15.18 -16.44
CA GLY A 404 5.02 15.71 -17.78
C GLY A 404 5.99 14.91 -18.65
N ASP A 405 6.70 13.90 -18.12
CA ASP A 405 7.47 12.96 -18.93
C ASP A 405 6.55 12.22 -19.93
N PRO A 406 7.02 11.90 -21.14
CA PRO A 406 6.25 11.09 -22.08
C PRO A 406 6.04 9.68 -21.53
N THR A 407 4.87 9.08 -21.80
CA THR A 407 4.62 7.71 -21.41
C THR A 407 5.45 6.73 -22.23
N PRO A 408 5.85 5.57 -21.69
CA PRO A 408 6.50 4.52 -22.46
C PRO A 408 5.65 3.99 -23.63
N GLY A 409 4.32 4.08 -23.53
CA GLY A 409 3.38 3.74 -24.62
C GLY A 409 3.31 4.78 -25.74
N GLY A 410 3.93 5.94 -25.58
CA GLY A 410 4.05 6.99 -26.59
C GLY A 410 2.78 7.82 -26.81
N LYS A 411 1.80 7.72 -25.92
CA LYS A 411 0.56 8.51 -25.98
C LYS A 411 0.34 9.22 -24.64
N GLY A 412 0.42 10.55 -24.65
CA GLY A 412 0.22 11.37 -23.47
C GLY A 412 1.46 11.54 -22.60
N THR A 413 1.25 12.11 -21.43
CA THR A 413 2.30 12.43 -20.46
C THR A 413 1.96 11.85 -19.08
N LEU A 414 2.99 11.60 -18.29
CA LEU A 414 2.84 11.05 -16.94
C LEU A 414 2.30 12.09 -15.95
N SER A 415 1.34 11.66 -15.17
CA SER A 415 0.94 12.29 -13.90
C SER A 415 1.53 11.50 -12.74
N ILE A 416 1.83 12.19 -11.63
CA ILE A 416 2.32 11.57 -10.40
C ILE A 416 1.25 11.71 -9.32
N ALA A 417 0.89 10.59 -8.67
CA ALA A 417 0.00 10.57 -7.51
C ALA A 417 0.66 9.83 -6.34
N ARG A 418 0.10 10.03 -5.15
CA ARG A 418 0.49 9.25 -3.97
C ARG A 418 -0.46 8.09 -3.79
N GLY A 419 0.09 6.92 -3.46
CA GLY A 419 -0.65 5.69 -3.27
C GLY A 419 -0.32 4.99 -1.96
N ILE A 420 -1.33 4.30 -1.44
CA ILE A 420 -1.21 3.39 -0.30
C ILE A 420 -1.28 1.97 -0.87
N GLU A 421 -0.19 1.23 -0.85
CA GLU A 421 -0.16 -0.16 -1.27
C GLU A 421 -1.04 -1.02 -0.35
N VAL A 422 -2.13 -1.56 -0.86
CA VAL A 422 -3.08 -2.40 -0.12
C VAL A 422 -3.04 -3.87 -0.55
N GLY A 423 -2.52 -4.14 -1.74
CA GLY A 423 -2.36 -5.49 -2.27
C GLY A 423 -1.19 -5.60 -3.22
N HIS A 424 -0.57 -6.77 -3.28
CA HIS A 424 0.56 -7.06 -4.14
C HIS A 424 0.48 -8.49 -4.65
N ILE A 425 0.69 -8.69 -5.94
CA ILE A 425 0.63 -10.01 -6.60
C ILE A 425 1.94 -10.27 -7.34
N PHE A 426 2.45 -11.52 -7.23
CA PHE A 426 3.77 -11.91 -7.74
C PHE A 426 3.73 -13.20 -8.55
N GLN A 427 4.48 -13.25 -9.63
CA GLN A 427 4.88 -14.48 -10.32
C GLN A 427 6.25 -14.91 -9.76
N LEU A 428 6.27 -15.80 -8.76
CA LEU A 428 7.50 -16.23 -8.07
C LEU A 428 8.37 -17.18 -8.92
N GLY A 429 7.73 -17.93 -9.82
CA GLY A 429 8.41 -18.99 -10.55
C GLY A 429 8.76 -20.18 -9.66
N SER A 430 9.86 -20.85 -9.92
CA SER A 430 10.31 -22.03 -9.17
C SER A 430 11.22 -21.74 -7.96
N LYS A 431 11.45 -20.47 -7.61
CA LYS A 431 12.44 -20.06 -6.60
C LYS A 431 12.36 -20.85 -5.29
N TYR A 432 11.16 -20.95 -4.71
CA TYR A 432 10.94 -21.68 -3.45
C TYR A 432 10.77 -23.18 -3.68
N SER A 433 10.02 -23.57 -4.71
CA SER A 433 9.78 -24.98 -5.04
C SER A 433 11.06 -25.71 -5.36
N GLU A 434 11.98 -25.09 -6.08
CA GLU A 434 13.28 -25.66 -6.41
C GLU A 434 14.17 -25.79 -5.18
N ALA A 435 14.32 -24.71 -4.39
CA ALA A 435 15.15 -24.68 -3.17
C ALA A 435 14.66 -25.73 -2.13
N MET A 436 13.34 -25.93 -2.02
CA MET A 436 12.73 -26.82 -1.03
C MET A 436 12.32 -28.19 -1.60
N GLY A 437 12.63 -28.50 -2.87
CA GLY A 437 12.36 -29.78 -3.50
C GLY A 437 10.85 -30.08 -3.68
N ALA A 438 10.02 -29.05 -3.89
CA ALA A 438 8.58 -29.22 -4.07
C ALA A 438 8.25 -29.61 -5.52
N THR A 439 8.01 -30.90 -5.74
CA THR A 439 7.77 -31.49 -7.07
C THR A 439 6.49 -32.32 -7.12
N VAL A 440 5.91 -32.42 -8.30
CA VAL A 440 4.81 -33.35 -8.63
C VAL A 440 5.21 -34.24 -9.80
N GLN A 441 4.56 -35.40 -9.93
CA GLN A 441 4.70 -36.25 -11.11
C GLN A 441 3.83 -35.72 -12.25
N ASP A 442 4.43 -35.57 -13.43
CA ASP A 442 3.72 -35.26 -14.67
C ASP A 442 2.98 -36.50 -15.25
N GLU A 443 2.37 -36.36 -16.41
CA GLU A 443 1.65 -37.42 -17.12
C GLU A 443 2.54 -38.63 -17.53
N ASN A 444 3.85 -38.39 -17.61
CA ASN A 444 4.85 -39.39 -17.95
C ASN A 444 5.53 -39.99 -16.70
N GLY A 445 5.08 -39.60 -15.48
CA GLY A 445 5.64 -40.05 -14.23
C GLY A 445 7.00 -39.38 -13.89
N GLN A 446 7.36 -38.29 -14.59
CA GLN A 446 8.57 -37.54 -14.31
C GLN A 446 8.30 -36.47 -13.26
N ASN A 447 9.27 -36.24 -12.35
CA ASN A 447 9.17 -35.17 -11.38
C ASN A 447 9.32 -33.80 -12.05
N ARG A 448 8.35 -32.92 -11.81
CA ARG A 448 8.38 -31.51 -12.23
C ARG A 448 8.38 -30.62 -11.02
N VAL A 449 9.26 -29.64 -11.01
CA VAL A 449 9.27 -28.57 -10.00
C VAL A 449 8.03 -27.70 -10.26
N MET A 450 7.27 -27.40 -9.21
CA MET A 450 6.07 -26.58 -9.32
C MET A 450 6.43 -25.10 -9.51
N GLU A 451 5.68 -24.42 -10.36
CA GLU A 451 5.73 -22.96 -10.47
C GLU A 451 4.78 -22.31 -9.45
N MET A 452 5.18 -21.20 -8.85
CA MET A 452 4.45 -20.57 -7.75
C MET A 452 4.08 -19.13 -8.05
N GLY A 453 2.91 -18.73 -7.55
CA GLY A 453 2.52 -17.33 -7.38
C GLY A 453 2.31 -17.00 -5.90
N CYS A 454 2.48 -15.72 -5.52
CA CYS A 454 2.19 -15.21 -4.18
C CYS A 454 1.34 -13.94 -4.28
N TYR A 455 0.32 -13.82 -3.42
CA TYR A 455 -0.70 -12.79 -3.54
C TYR A 455 -1.11 -12.27 -2.17
N GLY A 456 -0.64 -11.07 -1.79
CA GLY A 456 -0.85 -10.46 -0.47
C GLY A 456 -1.89 -9.32 -0.48
N ILE A 457 -2.72 -9.22 0.57
CA ILE A 457 -3.60 -8.08 0.86
C ILE A 457 -3.42 -7.69 2.33
N GLY A 458 -3.10 -6.43 2.58
CA GLY A 458 -3.02 -5.86 3.93
C GLY A 458 -4.42 -5.56 4.50
N ILE A 459 -5.06 -6.52 5.15
CA ILE A 459 -6.45 -6.39 5.66
C ILE A 459 -6.59 -5.19 6.61
N THR A 460 -5.67 -5.04 7.55
CA THR A 460 -5.66 -3.91 8.50
C THR A 460 -5.37 -2.59 7.82
N ARG A 461 -4.52 -2.58 6.80
CA ARG A 461 -4.14 -1.40 6.02
C ARG A 461 -5.31 -0.86 5.20
N ILE A 462 -6.16 -1.74 4.65
CA ILE A 462 -7.38 -1.35 3.90
C ILE A 462 -8.28 -0.44 4.73
N VAL A 463 -8.46 -0.72 6.03
CA VAL A 463 -9.30 0.11 6.90
C VAL A 463 -8.76 1.54 6.98
N GLY A 464 -7.44 1.68 7.16
CA GLY A 464 -6.78 2.99 7.14
C GLY A 464 -6.90 3.69 5.80
N ALA A 465 -6.62 2.98 4.70
CA ALA A 465 -6.70 3.52 3.34
C ALA A 465 -8.11 3.99 2.97
N ALA A 466 -9.14 3.24 3.37
CA ALA A 466 -10.52 3.63 3.18
C ALA A 466 -10.87 4.95 3.88
N ILE A 467 -10.33 5.17 5.09
CA ILE A 467 -10.51 6.42 5.83
C ILE A 467 -9.74 7.57 5.19
N GLU A 468 -8.52 7.34 4.70
CA GLU A 468 -7.74 8.38 4.01
C GLU A 468 -8.46 8.93 2.77
N GLN A 469 -9.18 8.07 2.04
CA GLN A 469 -10.00 8.51 0.90
C GLN A 469 -11.36 9.10 1.29
N ASN A 470 -11.91 8.74 2.44
CA ASN A 470 -13.30 8.98 2.76
C ASN A 470 -13.45 9.55 4.17
N HIS A 471 -13.23 10.85 4.30
CA HIS A 471 -13.39 11.61 5.54
C HIS A 471 -13.74 13.07 5.27
N ASP A 472 -14.14 13.78 6.32
CA ASP A 472 -14.21 15.23 6.38
C ASP A 472 -13.72 15.73 7.76
N ASP A 473 -13.84 17.01 8.04
CA ASP A 473 -13.41 17.61 9.31
C ASP A 473 -14.18 17.07 10.53
N ASN A 474 -15.38 16.50 10.33
CA ASN A 474 -16.23 15.97 11.39
C ASN A 474 -15.90 14.50 11.71
N GLY A 475 -15.38 13.74 10.75
CA GLY A 475 -15.06 12.32 10.97
C GLY A 475 -15.02 11.48 9.71
N ILE A 476 -15.22 10.18 9.89
CA ILE A 476 -15.15 9.17 8.83
C ILE A 476 -16.41 9.23 7.95
N ILE A 477 -16.25 8.93 6.65
CA ILE A 477 -17.35 8.76 5.68
C ILE A 477 -17.18 7.38 5.03
N TRP A 478 -17.64 6.33 5.69
CA TRP A 478 -17.44 4.98 5.18
C TRP A 478 -18.03 4.75 3.79
N PRO A 479 -17.35 4.02 2.89
CA PRO A 479 -18.01 3.28 1.83
C PRO A 479 -19.04 2.32 2.44
N GLY A 480 -20.21 2.14 1.80
CA GLY A 480 -21.29 1.33 2.34
C GLY A 480 -20.86 -0.04 2.89
N PRO A 481 -20.12 -0.85 2.11
CA PRO A 481 -19.68 -2.19 2.54
C PRO A 481 -18.80 -2.19 3.79
N LEU A 482 -18.16 -1.07 4.15
CA LEU A 482 -17.24 -0.95 5.29
C LEU A 482 -17.85 -0.32 6.54
N ALA A 483 -19.01 0.31 6.42
CA ALA A 483 -19.65 0.98 7.56
C ALA A 483 -19.88 0.00 8.73
N PRO A 484 -19.47 0.34 9.97
CA PRO A 484 -19.62 -0.58 11.10
C PRO A 484 -21.07 -0.87 11.49
N PHE A 485 -21.96 0.06 11.16
CA PHE A 485 -23.42 -0.02 11.26
C PHE A 485 -24.03 0.68 10.05
N ASP A 486 -25.20 0.20 9.62
CA ASP A 486 -25.94 0.84 8.53
C ASP A 486 -26.61 2.12 9.03
N VAL A 487 -27.15 2.09 10.26
CA VAL A 487 -27.90 3.20 10.83
C VAL A 487 -27.66 3.36 12.33
N VAL A 488 -27.66 4.61 12.77
CA VAL A 488 -27.77 4.97 14.19
C VAL A 488 -29.11 5.62 14.47
N ILE A 489 -29.83 5.10 15.47
CA ILE A 489 -31.06 5.70 16.01
C ILE A 489 -30.67 6.53 17.23
N VAL A 490 -31.03 7.83 17.20
CA VAL A 490 -30.70 8.81 18.25
C VAL A 490 -32.00 9.32 18.88
N PRO A 491 -32.54 8.64 19.90
CA PRO A 491 -33.72 9.14 20.62
C PRO A 491 -33.32 10.29 21.54
N ILE A 492 -34.11 11.37 21.47
CA ILE A 492 -33.93 12.57 22.30
C ILE A 492 -34.78 12.44 23.56
N ASN A 493 -34.15 12.46 24.73
CA ASN A 493 -34.80 12.34 26.04
C ASN A 493 -35.60 11.03 26.23
N MET A 494 -35.16 9.89 25.66
CA MET A 494 -35.88 8.61 25.80
C MET A 494 -36.09 8.17 27.26
N HIS A 495 -35.25 8.65 28.18
CA HIS A 495 -35.37 8.35 29.62
C HIS A 495 -36.50 9.15 30.31
N ARG A 496 -37.05 10.16 29.61
CA ARG A 496 -38.12 11.06 30.11
C ARG A 496 -39.39 11.03 29.30
N SER A 497 -39.34 10.45 28.09
CA SER A 497 -40.49 10.33 27.18
C SER A 497 -40.67 8.86 26.79
N ASP A 498 -41.77 8.28 27.28
CA ASP A 498 -42.16 6.91 26.93
C ASP A 498 -42.46 6.80 25.43
N ALA A 499 -43.10 7.83 24.84
CA ALA A 499 -43.41 7.86 23.42
C ALA A 499 -42.13 7.80 22.53
N VAL A 500 -41.10 8.57 22.89
CA VAL A 500 -39.80 8.54 22.18
C VAL A 500 -39.12 7.18 22.35
N ARG A 501 -39.13 6.63 23.58
CA ARG A 501 -38.57 5.31 23.83
C ARG A 501 -39.24 4.23 22.99
N ASP A 502 -40.57 4.17 23.07
CA ASP A 502 -41.36 3.14 22.40
C ASP A 502 -41.22 3.21 20.86
N ALA A 503 -41.19 4.44 20.29
CA ALA A 503 -40.94 4.64 18.88
C ALA A 503 -39.52 4.22 18.45
N ALA A 504 -38.51 4.53 19.28
CA ALA A 504 -37.12 4.14 19.00
C ALA A 504 -36.93 2.62 19.07
N GLU A 505 -37.48 1.96 20.08
CA GLU A 505 -37.44 0.49 20.23
C GLU A 505 -38.20 -0.20 19.08
N ALA A 506 -39.34 0.33 18.64
CA ALA A 506 -40.08 -0.23 17.53
C ALA A 506 -39.29 -0.12 16.21
N LEU A 507 -38.68 1.05 15.92
CA LEU A 507 -37.87 1.25 14.73
C LEU A 507 -36.60 0.35 14.79
N TYR A 508 -35.96 0.27 15.96
CA TYR A 508 -34.80 -0.59 16.18
C TYR A 508 -35.12 -2.06 15.89
N ALA A 509 -36.25 -2.57 16.41
CA ALA A 509 -36.64 -3.95 16.18
C ALA A 509 -36.91 -4.24 14.71
N GLU A 510 -37.68 -3.36 14.04
CA GLU A 510 -38.04 -3.55 12.65
C GLU A 510 -36.85 -3.51 11.68
N LEU A 511 -35.90 -2.59 11.88
CA LEU A 511 -34.68 -2.53 11.07
C LEU A 511 -33.80 -3.76 11.28
N ASN A 512 -33.68 -4.25 12.53
CA ASN A 512 -32.95 -5.49 12.79
C ASN A 512 -33.63 -6.72 12.16
N GLU A 513 -34.97 -6.80 12.19
CA GLU A 513 -35.73 -7.86 11.51
C GLU A 513 -35.54 -7.81 9.99
N ALA A 514 -35.42 -6.60 9.43
CA ALA A 514 -35.10 -6.40 8.02
C ALA A 514 -33.67 -6.73 7.64
N GLY A 515 -32.81 -7.07 8.61
CA GLY A 515 -31.43 -7.45 8.37
C GLY A 515 -30.41 -6.33 8.50
N CYS A 516 -30.83 -5.08 8.73
CA CYS A 516 -29.94 -3.94 8.92
C CYS A 516 -29.08 -4.06 10.20
N GLU A 517 -27.87 -3.52 10.17
CA GLU A 517 -27.01 -3.39 11.34
C GLU A 517 -27.27 -2.05 12.05
N VAL A 518 -28.01 -2.09 13.15
CA VAL A 518 -28.53 -0.89 13.84
C VAL A 518 -27.79 -0.64 15.14
N LEU A 519 -27.35 0.61 15.37
CA LEU A 519 -26.88 1.09 16.67
C LEU A 519 -27.97 1.98 17.29
N LEU A 520 -28.43 1.65 18.50
CA LEU A 520 -29.33 2.51 19.27
C LEU A 520 -28.49 3.32 20.27
N ASP A 521 -28.48 4.66 20.15
CA ASP A 521 -27.82 5.54 21.13
C ASP A 521 -28.73 5.81 22.33
N ASP A 522 -28.76 4.85 23.24
CA ASP A 522 -29.56 4.84 24.46
C ASP A 522 -28.92 5.61 25.64
N ARG A 523 -27.83 6.35 25.42
CA ARG A 523 -27.15 7.14 26.46
C ARG A 523 -28.02 8.31 26.94
N ASP A 524 -27.93 8.64 28.23
CA ASP A 524 -28.42 9.92 28.76
C ASP A 524 -27.36 11.02 28.52
N ALA A 525 -27.23 11.44 27.24
CA ALA A 525 -26.28 12.43 26.77
C ALA A 525 -27.00 13.54 25.99
N ARG A 526 -26.37 14.73 25.93
CA ARG A 526 -26.91 15.86 25.14
C ARG A 526 -26.93 15.50 23.65
N PRO A 527 -27.96 15.93 22.90
CA PRO A 527 -28.09 15.62 21.46
C PRO A 527 -26.81 15.92 20.66
N GLY A 528 -26.19 17.10 20.87
CA GLY A 528 -24.95 17.47 20.18
C GLY A 528 -23.78 16.50 20.41
N VAL A 529 -23.69 15.84 21.57
CA VAL A 529 -22.66 14.81 21.82
C VAL A 529 -22.96 13.56 21.00
N LYS A 530 -24.23 13.12 20.98
CA LYS A 530 -24.66 11.95 20.21
C LYS A 530 -24.44 12.15 18.70
N PHE A 531 -24.72 13.36 18.20
CA PHE A 531 -24.52 13.72 16.79
C PHE A 531 -23.04 13.75 16.42
N ALA A 532 -22.21 14.38 17.25
CA ALA A 532 -20.76 14.44 17.02
C ALA A 532 -20.12 13.03 17.02
N ASP A 533 -20.55 12.14 17.93
CA ASP A 533 -20.07 10.76 17.94
C ASP A 533 -20.51 9.98 16.70
N ALA A 534 -21.77 10.14 16.27
CA ALA A 534 -22.28 9.48 15.07
C ALA A 534 -21.54 9.93 13.79
N GLU A 535 -21.22 11.24 13.69
CA GLU A 535 -20.46 11.82 12.58
C GLU A 535 -18.99 11.38 12.62
N LEU A 536 -18.37 11.39 13.79
CA LEU A 536 -16.99 10.94 13.97
C LEU A 536 -16.82 9.47 13.59
N ILE A 537 -17.74 8.60 14.00
CA ILE A 537 -17.75 7.17 13.67
C ILE A 537 -18.05 6.97 12.19
N GLY A 538 -18.82 7.85 11.57
CA GLY A 538 -19.15 7.80 10.16
C GLY A 538 -20.29 6.84 9.81
N ILE A 539 -21.28 6.66 10.68
CA ILE A 539 -22.44 5.80 10.40
C ILE A 539 -23.27 6.44 9.27
N PRO A 540 -23.59 5.72 8.18
CA PRO A 540 -24.20 6.29 6.98
C PRO A 540 -25.55 6.97 7.24
N HIS A 541 -26.45 6.30 7.97
CA HIS A 541 -27.79 6.82 8.23
C HIS A 541 -27.95 7.20 9.69
N ARG A 542 -28.41 8.42 9.94
CA ARG A 542 -28.79 8.90 11.28
C ARG A 542 -30.27 9.21 11.32
N VAL A 543 -30.99 8.60 12.25
CA VAL A 543 -32.40 8.83 12.50
C VAL A 543 -32.59 9.41 13.90
N VAL A 544 -33.09 10.62 13.99
CA VAL A 544 -33.34 11.29 15.27
C VAL A 544 -34.84 11.23 15.59
N ILE A 545 -35.18 10.78 16.79
CA ILE A 545 -36.54 10.65 17.26
C ILE A 545 -36.73 11.56 18.48
N GLY A 546 -37.63 12.55 18.35
CA GLY A 546 -37.96 13.47 19.43
C GLY A 546 -39.46 13.74 19.51
N ASP A 547 -39.94 14.24 20.66
CA ASP A 547 -41.38 14.49 20.91
C ASP A 547 -42.04 15.39 19.83
N ARG A 548 -41.32 16.39 19.32
CA ARG A 548 -41.84 17.32 18.30
C ARG A 548 -42.09 16.65 16.95
N GLY A 549 -41.14 15.78 16.53
CA GLY A 549 -41.29 15.00 15.30
C GLY A 549 -42.42 13.98 15.43
N LEU A 550 -42.44 13.24 16.55
CA LEU A 550 -43.49 12.25 16.82
C LEU A 550 -44.90 12.86 16.80
N ALA A 551 -45.06 14.09 17.31
CA ALA A 551 -46.36 14.80 17.28
C ALA A 551 -46.85 15.07 15.84
N LYS A 552 -45.95 15.07 14.85
CA LYS A 552 -46.25 15.22 13.41
C LYS A 552 -46.23 13.87 12.67
N GLY A 553 -45.81 12.79 13.31
CA GLY A 553 -45.56 11.49 12.68
C GLY A 553 -44.31 11.44 11.82
N GLU A 554 -43.30 12.26 12.15
CA GLU A 554 -42.09 12.45 11.39
C GLU A 554 -40.84 12.14 12.24
N PHE A 555 -39.77 11.67 11.59
CA PHE A 555 -38.44 11.49 12.13
C PHE A 555 -37.45 12.39 11.39
N GLU A 556 -36.50 13.00 12.10
CA GLU A 556 -35.42 13.72 11.46
C GLU A 556 -34.39 12.70 10.92
N TYR A 557 -34.15 12.72 9.63
CA TYR A 557 -33.24 11.85 8.93
C TYR A 557 -32.10 12.65 8.32
N ARG A 558 -30.86 12.12 8.41
CA ARG A 558 -29.70 12.65 7.68
C ARG A 558 -28.80 11.50 7.22
N HIS A 559 -28.44 11.50 5.95
CA HIS A 559 -27.34 10.67 5.47
C HIS A 559 -25.99 11.34 5.79
N ARG A 560 -24.94 10.58 6.07
CA ARG A 560 -23.62 11.10 6.47
C ARG A 560 -22.99 12.05 5.44
N ARG A 561 -23.31 11.87 4.16
CA ARG A 561 -22.83 12.73 3.06
C ARG A 561 -23.71 13.97 2.82
N ASP A 562 -24.89 14.06 3.43
CA ASP A 562 -25.77 15.20 3.26
C ASP A 562 -25.35 16.37 4.16
N SER A 563 -25.47 17.59 3.67
CA SER A 563 -25.21 18.80 4.45
C SER A 563 -26.32 19.10 5.45
N GLU A 564 -27.57 18.72 5.13
CA GLU A 564 -28.75 19.05 5.90
C GLU A 564 -29.57 17.80 6.28
N SER A 565 -30.29 17.89 7.38
CA SER A 565 -31.31 16.90 7.77
C SER A 565 -32.65 17.23 7.13
N ARG A 566 -33.51 16.22 7.03
CA ARG A 566 -34.90 16.35 6.53
C ARG A 566 -35.84 15.55 7.40
N ASP A 567 -37.07 16.07 7.54
CA ASP A 567 -38.12 15.36 8.27
C ASP A 567 -38.82 14.39 7.31
N LEU A 568 -38.88 13.10 7.67
CA LEU A 568 -39.45 12.01 6.87
C LEU A 568 -40.46 11.23 7.70
N LYS A 569 -41.45 10.64 7.03
CA LYS A 569 -42.32 9.67 7.68
C LYS A 569 -41.58 8.37 7.99
N ARG A 570 -42.06 7.64 8.98
CA ARG A 570 -41.44 6.38 9.43
C ARG A 570 -41.25 5.39 8.29
N GLU A 571 -42.23 5.24 7.40
CA GLU A 571 -42.21 4.34 6.26
C GLU A 571 -41.11 4.72 5.25
N GLU A 572 -40.96 6.01 4.97
CA GLU A 572 -39.91 6.54 4.07
C GLU A 572 -38.51 6.29 4.62
N VAL A 573 -38.31 6.47 5.95
CA VAL A 573 -37.03 6.15 6.62
C VAL A 573 -36.70 4.67 6.49
N LEU A 574 -37.69 3.80 6.70
CA LEU A 574 -37.51 2.35 6.60
C LEU A 574 -37.13 1.91 5.18
N GLU A 575 -37.79 2.46 4.17
CA GLU A 575 -37.53 2.14 2.77
C GLU A 575 -36.10 2.56 2.37
N LEU A 576 -35.71 3.80 2.67
CA LEU A 576 -34.36 4.32 2.38
C LEU A 576 -33.25 3.48 2.99
N ILE A 577 -33.39 3.09 4.27
CA ILE A 577 -32.35 2.33 4.96
C ILE A 577 -32.28 0.89 4.43
N LYS A 578 -33.44 0.27 4.15
CA LYS A 578 -33.50 -1.10 3.59
C LYS A 578 -32.88 -1.18 2.19
N GLU A 579 -33.18 -0.21 1.33
CA GLU A 579 -32.59 -0.14 -0.02
C GLU A 579 -31.07 0.02 0.03
N SER A 580 -30.59 0.90 0.90
CA SER A 580 -29.13 1.10 1.09
C SER A 580 -28.43 -0.17 1.60
N ALA A 581 -29.02 -0.88 2.58
CA ALA A 581 -28.45 -2.10 3.16
C ALA A 581 -28.42 -3.30 2.18
N ILE A 582 -29.32 -3.31 1.19
CA ILE A 582 -29.32 -4.34 0.12
C ILE A 582 -28.25 -4.05 -0.94
N SER A 583 -27.97 -2.77 -1.16
CA SER A 583 -27.01 -2.31 -2.17
C SER A 583 -25.54 -2.33 -1.68
N SER A 584 -25.33 -2.54 -0.39
CA SER A 584 -24.03 -2.62 0.29
C SER A 584 -23.59 -4.07 0.48
#